data_3c30c47149438a6234a5fcc8515738af
#
_entry.id   3c30c47149438a6234a5fcc8515738af
#
_cell.length_a   1.000
_cell.length_b   1.000
_cell.length_c   1.000
_cell.angle_alpha   90.00
_cell.angle_beta   90.00
_cell.angle_gamma   90.00
#
_symmetry.space_group_name_H-M   'P 1'
#
loop_
_entity.id
_entity.type
_entity.pdbx_description
1 polymer ?
#
loop_
_entity_poly.entity_id
_entity_poly.type
_entity_poly.pdbx_seq_one_letter_code
_entity_poly.pdbx_strand_id
1 'polypeptide(L)'
;MPGPGSGPRMGRGPMPRGMKPMVKNPGKILKRLVKYMVLDNLALWICVCLCIGITVFCMTVKGTLFTRTLLDIYIPGIQKGTLTFADLAHEILVTACFIVTGIIASFVQARIMVRITQGFQRKLRDDMFEHMESLPIRYFDSHSHGDIMSLYTNDVDTMRQMISQSIPQFLNSIITIVSVTISMITLSPLLMCVSVIMIAIMLITTKKISSKSGKYFVKQQKAVGALNGFVEEMMSGQKVVKVFCHEDENIAEFDKLNEELYDSANNAXXXXRI
;
A
#
# COMPACT_ATOMS: atom_id res chain seq x y z
N MET A 1 -47.74 4.53 -43.90
CA MET A 1 -47.42 5.39 -42.71
C MET A 1 -46.24 4.75 -41.96
N PRO A 2 -45.05 5.37 -41.92
CA PRO A 2 -43.93 4.82 -41.15
C PRO A 2 -44.10 5.19 -39.67
N GLY A 3 -43.83 4.21 -38.76
CA GLY A 3 -43.91 4.38 -37.31
C GLY A 3 -42.82 5.26 -36.73
N PRO A 4 -43.00 5.78 -35.51
CA PRO A 4 -42.05 6.71 -34.90
C PRO A 4 -40.70 6.09 -34.65
N GLY A 5 -39.65 6.74 -35.16
CA GLY A 5 -38.28 6.28 -35.11
C GLY A 5 -37.75 6.17 -33.67
N SER A 6 -37.02 5.10 -33.43
CA SER A 6 -36.23 4.90 -32.22
C SER A 6 -35.12 5.96 -32.15
N GLY A 7 -35.20 6.87 -31.22
CA GLY A 7 -34.12 7.83 -30.94
C GLY A 7 -32.80 7.12 -30.57
N PRO A 8 -31.67 7.77 -30.81
CA PRO A 8 -30.37 7.16 -30.50
C PRO A 8 -30.27 6.89 -28.99
N ARG A 9 -29.98 5.64 -28.64
CA ARG A 9 -29.61 5.23 -27.27
C ARG A 9 -28.34 5.98 -26.90
N MET A 10 -28.47 6.98 -26.01
CA MET A 10 -27.31 7.58 -25.39
C MET A 10 -26.48 6.47 -24.75
N GLY A 11 -25.32 6.19 -25.33
CA GLY A 11 -24.36 5.28 -24.74
C GLY A 11 -23.98 5.81 -23.36
N ARG A 12 -24.16 4.99 -22.34
CA ARG A 12 -23.59 5.26 -21.02
C ARG A 12 -22.08 5.41 -21.21
N GLY A 13 -21.58 6.62 -21.04
CA GLY A 13 -20.14 6.87 -21.02
C GLY A 13 -19.44 5.96 -20.02
N PRO A 14 -18.17 5.65 -20.21
CA PRO A 14 -17.44 4.81 -19.27
C PRO A 14 -17.48 5.44 -17.87
N MET A 15 -18.04 4.72 -16.91
CA MET A 15 -18.01 5.14 -15.50
C MET A 15 -16.57 5.44 -15.08
N PRO A 16 -16.34 6.53 -14.35
CA PRO A 16 -15.00 6.81 -13.84
C PRO A 16 -14.49 5.58 -13.05
N ARG A 17 -13.34 5.10 -13.45
CA ARG A 17 -12.62 3.95 -12.86
C ARG A 17 -12.14 4.21 -11.43
N GLY A 18 -13.00 4.73 -10.54
CA GLY A 18 -12.52 5.22 -9.26
C GLY A 18 -13.29 4.83 -8.00
N MET A 19 -14.48 4.26 -8.14
CA MET A 19 -15.24 3.82 -6.96
C MET A 19 -15.63 2.36 -7.11
N LYS A 20 -14.72 1.45 -6.78
CA LYS A 20 -15.10 0.08 -6.46
C LYS A 20 -16.07 0.15 -5.27
N PRO A 21 -17.17 -0.60 -5.28
CA PRO A 21 -18.12 -0.59 -4.16
C PRO A 21 -17.36 -0.92 -2.87
N MET A 22 -17.46 -0.02 -1.90
CA MET A 22 -16.82 -0.21 -0.60
C MET A 22 -17.36 -1.49 0.03
N VAL A 23 -16.50 -2.44 0.23
CA VAL A 23 -16.83 -3.77 0.76
C VAL A 23 -17.55 -3.61 2.11
N LYS A 24 -18.77 -4.12 2.23
CA LYS A 24 -19.65 -3.93 3.39
C LYS A 24 -19.04 -4.43 4.72
N ASN A 25 -18.10 -5.38 4.70
CA ASN A 25 -17.47 -5.91 5.92
C ASN A 25 -16.05 -6.42 5.60
N PRO A 26 -15.06 -5.50 5.47
CA PRO A 26 -13.69 -5.91 5.12
C PRO A 26 -13.06 -6.85 6.14
N GLY A 27 -13.39 -6.70 7.44
CA GLY A 27 -12.85 -7.55 8.50
C GLY A 27 -13.31 -9.01 8.39
N LYS A 28 -14.56 -9.27 8.01
CA LYS A 28 -15.06 -10.64 7.82
C LYS A 28 -14.38 -11.32 6.63
N ILE A 29 -14.16 -10.57 5.55
CA ILE A 29 -13.48 -11.09 4.35
C ILE A 29 -12.02 -11.39 4.68
N LEU A 30 -11.34 -10.47 5.37
CA LEU A 30 -9.95 -10.67 5.78
C LEU A 30 -9.83 -11.89 6.71
N LYS A 31 -10.73 -12.03 7.69
CA LYS A 31 -10.74 -13.19 8.60
C LYS A 31 -10.96 -14.51 7.84
N ARG A 32 -11.88 -14.54 6.88
CA ARG A 32 -12.14 -15.71 6.04
C ARG A 32 -10.91 -16.06 5.21
N LEU A 33 -10.25 -15.05 4.62
CA LEU A 33 -9.06 -15.22 3.81
C LEU A 33 -7.88 -15.74 4.63
N VAL A 34 -7.64 -15.13 5.81
CA VAL A 34 -6.59 -15.59 6.73
C VAL A 34 -6.87 -17.03 7.19
N LYS A 35 -8.10 -17.35 7.51
CA LYS A 35 -8.48 -18.72 7.90
C LYS A 35 -8.19 -19.71 6.76
N TYR A 36 -8.59 -19.39 5.54
CA TYR A 36 -8.37 -20.22 4.34
C TYR A 36 -6.88 -20.46 4.07
N MET A 37 -6.05 -19.45 4.34
CA MET A 37 -4.61 -19.46 4.06
C MET A 37 -3.80 -20.16 5.17
N VAL A 38 -4.18 -19.94 6.45
CA VAL A 38 -3.38 -20.38 7.61
C VAL A 38 -3.66 -21.85 7.97
N LEU A 39 -4.92 -22.29 7.89
CA LEU A 39 -5.31 -23.62 8.38
C LEU A 39 -4.57 -24.77 7.69
N ASP A 40 -4.29 -24.63 6.40
CA ASP A 40 -3.64 -25.70 5.64
C ASP A 40 -2.11 -25.77 5.89
N ASN A 41 -1.52 -24.68 6.38
CA ASN A 41 -0.06 -24.55 6.48
C ASN A 41 0.39 -23.90 7.80
N LEU A 42 -0.31 -24.19 8.89
CA LEU A 42 -0.05 -23.57 10.21
C LEU A 42 1.42 -23.68 10.62
N ALA A 43 2.04 -24.85 10.43
CA ALA A 43 3.44 -25.08 10.77
C ALA A 43 4.38 -24.14 10.00
N LEU A 44 4.13 -23.95 8.70
CA LEU A 44 4.93 -23.02 7.88
C LEU A 44 4.77 -21.57 8.35
N TRP A 45 3.56 -21.17 8.75
CA TRP A 45 3.30 -19.82 9.28
C TRP A 45 4.03 -19.58 10.61
N ILE A 46 4.03 -20.57 11.51
CA ILE A 46 4.80 -20.50 12.77
C ILE A 46 6.29 -20.34 12.44
N CYS A 47 6.80 -21.12 11.47
CA CYS A 47 8.21 -21.04 11.06
C CYS A 47 8.54 -19.64 10.49
N VAL A 48 7.64 -19.04 9.68
CA VAL A 48 7.79 -17.66 9.17
C VAL A 48 7.88 -16.66 10.34
N CYS A 49 6.97 -16.75 11.32
CA CYS A 49 6.98 -15.86 12.49
C CYS A 49 8.28 -16.00 13.31
N LEU A 50 8.77 -17.23 13.49
CA LEU A 50 10.05 -17.49 14.18
C LEU A 50 11.22 -16.88 13.40
N CYS A 51 11.25 -17.06 12.07
CA CYS A 51 12.31 -16.49 11.23
C CYS A 51 12.28 -14.93 11.29
N ILE A 52 11.10 -14.32 11.27
CA ILE A 52 10.96 -12.86 11.42
C ILE A 52 11.51 -12.42 12.79
N GLY A 53 11.14 -13.14 13.87
CA GLY A 53 11.62 -12.83 15.22
C GLY A 53 13.15 -12.90 15.30
N ILE A 54 13.75 -13.94 14.76
CA ILE A 54 15.22 -14.11 14.70
C ILE A 54 15.85 -12.96 13.91
N THR A 55 15.31 -12.63 12.73
CA THR A 55 15.82 -11.53 11.88
C THR A 55 15.78 -10.20 12.61
N VAL A 56 14.64 -9.86 13.24
CA VAL A 56 14.48 -8.60 14.00
C VAL A 56 15.45 -8.57 15.20
N PHE A 57 15.54 -9.65 15.95
CA PHE A 57 16.46 -9.73 17.10
C PHE A 57 17.91 -9.54 16.65
N CYS A 58 18.36 -10.31 15.67
CA CYS A 58 19.75 -10.31 15.21
C CYS A 58 20.15 -8.98 14.56
N MET A 59 19.28 -8.42 13.73
CA MET A 59 19.62 -7.20 12.98
C MET A 59 19.31 -5.92 13.75
N THR A 60 18.14 -5.84 14.39
CA THR A 60 17.70 -4.59 15.03
C THR A 60 18.18 -4.49 16.47
N VAL A 61 17.89 -5.50 17.30
CA VAL A 61 18.20 -5.45 18.73
C VAL A 61 19.72 -5.54 18.96
N LYS A 62 20.37 -6.56 18.37
CA LYS A 62 21.83 -6.72 18.54
C LYS A 62 22.61 -5.58 17.89
N GLY A 63 22.14 -5.02 16.75
CA GLY A 63 22.75 -3.83 16.13
C GLY A 63 22.71 -2.62 17.03
N THR A 64 21.56 -2.36 17.69
CA THR A 64 21.38 -1.26 18.65
C THR A 64 22.28 -1.44 19.88
N LEU A 65 22.32 -2.67 20.43
CA LEU A 65 23.18 -3.00 21.59
C LEU A 65 24.65 -2.85 21.24
N PHE A 66 25.08 -3.28 20.06
CA PHE A 66 26.45 -3.12 19.56
C PHE A 66 26.84 -1.64 19.51
N THR A 67 25.97 -0.78 18.93
CA THR A 67 26.22 0.66 18.82
C THR A 67 26.41 1.28 20.22
N ARG A 68 25.55 0.91 21.18
CA ARG A 68 25.67 1.35 22.58
C ARG A 68 26.99 0.90 23.19
N THR A 69 27.30 -0.38 23.10
CA THR A 69 28.51 -0.97 23.66
C THR A 69 29.77 -0.32 23.05
N LEU A 70 29.73 -0.06 21.74
CA LEU A 70 30.83 0.62 21.03
C LEU A 70 31.07 2.03 21.60
N LEU A 71 30.00 2.82 21.75
CA LEU A 71 30.09 4.22 22.20
C LEU A 71 30.40 4.35 23.70
N ASP A 72 29.79 3.50 24.54
CA ASP A 72 29.87 3.62 26.00
C ASP A 72 31.10 2.91 26.59
N ILE A 73 31.56 1.81 25.95
CA ILE A 73 32.58 0.94 26.54
C ILE A 73 33.87 0.93 25.70
N TYR A 74 33.78 0.59 24.39
CA TYR A 74 34.99 0.38 23.59
C TYR A 74 35.73 1.66 23.26
N ILE A 75 35.04 2.72 22.83
CA ILE A 75 35.70 3.98 22.46
C ILE A 75 36.41 4.60 23.69
N PRO A 76 35.72 4.81 24.84
CA PRO A 76 36.41 5.37 26.03
C PRO A 76 37.45 4.40 26.60
N GLY A 77 37.24 3.08 26.52
CA GLY A 77 38.18 2.09 27.05
C GLY A 77 39.50 2.07 26.28
N ILE A 78 39.45 2.19 24.95
CA ILE A 78 40.64 2.26 24.11
C ILE A 78 41.38 3.60 24.34
N GLN A 79 40.65 4.70 24.47
CA GLN A 79 41.24 6.02 24.77
C GLN A 79 41.98 6.04 26.12
N LYS A 80 41.48 5.29 27.11
CA LYS A 80 42.08 5.18 28.46
C LYS A 80 43.12 4.07 28.56
N GLY A 81 43.31 3.27 27.47
CA GLY A 81 44.25 2.16 27.43
C GLY A 81 43.84 0.91 28.23
N THR A 82 42.56 0.82 28.63
CA THR A 82 42.02 -0.28 29.42
C THR A 82 41.51 -1.44 28.53
N LEU A 83 41.25 -1.16 27.24
CA LEU A 83 40.79 -2.15 26.27
C LEU A 83 41.72 -2.16 25.05
N THR A 84 41.85 -3.32 24.46
CA THR A 84 42.71 -3.53 23.30
C THR A 84 41.88 -3.55 21.99
N PHE A 85 42.50 -3.25 20.86
CA PHE A 85 41.88 -3.39 19.55
C PHE A 85 41.42 -4.85 19.29
N ALA A 86 42.05 -5.85 19.92
CA ALA A 86 41.62 -7.24 19.80
C ALA A 86 40.24 -7.49 20.44
N ASP A 87 39.95 -6.82 21.56
CA ASP A 87 38.62 -6.92 22.21
C ASP A 87 37.52 -6.33 21.33
N LEU A 88 37.80 -5.20 20.67
CA LEU A 88 36.90 -4.61 19.71
C LEU A 88 36.68 -5.52 18.48
N ALA A 89 37.74 -6.09 17.96
CA ALA A 89 37.67 -7.05 16.82
C ALA A 89 36.81 -8.27 17.19
N HIS A 90 36.92 -8.77 18.39
CA HIS A 90 36.10 -9.90 18.89
C HIS A 90 34.62 -9.54 18.91
N GLU A 91 34.25 -8.37 19.44
CA GLU A 91 32.83 -7.92 19.48
C GLU A 91 32.26 -7.68 18.07
N ILE A 92 33.09 -7.14 17.17
CA ILE A 92 32.71 -6.98 15.75
C ILE A 92 32.42 -8.37 15.12
N LEU A 93 33.27 -9.32 15.36
CA LEU A 93 33.12 -10.69 14.82
C LEU A 93 31.84 -11.36 15.36
N VAL A 94 31.58 -11.25 16.66
CA VAL A 94 30.35 -11.77 17.29
C VAL A 94 29.12 -11.11 16.65
N THR A 95 29.15 -9.79 16.50
CA THR A 95 28.02 -9.05 15.89
C THR A 95 27.83 -9.47 14.42
N ALA A 96 28.93 -9.66 13.68
CA ALA A 96 28.89 -10.16 12.31
C ALA A 96 28.22 -11.54 12.22
N CYS A 97 28.52 -12.45 13.16
CA CYS A 97 27.87 -13.76 13.23
C CYS A 97 26.36 -13.65 13.45
N PHE A 98 25.92 -12.72 14.32
CA PHE A 98 24.48 -12.45 14.52
C PHE A 98 23.83 -11.91 13.23
N ILE A 99 24.51 -11.00 12.53
CA ILE A 99 23.98 -10.43 11.27
C ILE A 99 23.85 -11.54 10.21
N VAL A 100 24.86 -12.40 10.07
CA VAL A 100 24.82 -13.53 9.12
C VAL A 100 23.65 -14.46 9.47
N THR A 101 23.44 -14.76 10.76
CA THR A 101 22.29 -15.57 11.22
C THR A 101 20.95 -14.91 10.82
N GLY A 102 20.84 -13.60 10.97
CA GLY A 102 19.65 -12.83 10.56
C GLY A 102 19.41 -12.90 9.05
N ILE A 103 20.48 -12.81 8.26
CA ILE A 103 20.39 -12.91 6.78
C ILE A 103 19.90 -14.32 6.39
N ILE A 104 20.47 -15.38 7.00
CA ILE A 104 20.05 -16.77 6.75
C ILE A 104 18.58 -16.94 7.11
N ALA A 105 18.14 -16.43 8.27
CA ALA A 105 16.73 -16.50 8.70
C ALA A 105 15.81 -15.78 7.70
N SER A 106 16.22 -14.62 7.22
CA SER A 106 15.47 -13.85 6.21
C SER A 106 15.35 -14.62 4.89
N PHE A 107 16.43 -15.27 4.46
CA PHE A 107 16.44 -16.10 3.24
C PHE A 107 15.50 -17.31 3.39
N VAL A 108 15.55 -18.00 4.53
CA VAL A 108 14.66 -19.14 4.83
C VAL A 108 13.20 -18.69 4.84
N GLN A 109 12.92 -17.56 5.50
CA GLN A 109 11.59 -16.93 5.51
C GLN A 109 11.06 -16.71 4.08
N ALA A 110 11.90 -16.09 3.21
CA ALA A 110 11.50 -15.81 1.83
C ALA A 110 11.19 -17.11 1.06
N ARG A 111 11.99 -18.16 1.24
CA ARG A 111 11.77 -19.48 0.62
C ARG A 111 10.47 -20.12 1.08
N ILE A 112 10.17 -20.05 2.38
CA ILE A 112 8.91 -20.57 2.93
C ILE A 112 7.72 -19.78 2.39
N MET A 113 7.83 -18.44 2.30
CA MET A 113 6.77 -17.60 1.75
C MET A 113 6.46 -17.93 0.29
N VAL A 114 7.47 -18.24 -0.52
CA VAL A 114 7.23 -18.70 -1.91
C VAL A 114 6.37 -19.98 -1.90
N ARG A 115 6.69 -20.96 -1.06
CA ARG A 115 5.92 -22.22 -0.97
C ARG A 115 4.47 -21.97 -0.55
N ILE A 116 4.25 -21.17 0.48
CA ILE A 116 2.92 -20.81 0.98
C ILE A 116 2.12 -20.12 -0.14
N THR A 117 2.73 -19.13 -0.81
CA THR A 117 2.08 -18.32 -1.85
C THR A 117 1.71 -19.17 -3.06
N GLN A 118 2.63 -20.02 -3.54
CA GLN A 118 2.36 -20.88 -4.70
C GLN A 118 1.29 -21.94 -4.37
N GLY A 119 1.35 -22.52 -3.18
CA GLY A 119 0.32 -23.47 -2.71
C GLY A 119 -1.07 -22.83 -2.65
N PHE A 120 -1.15 -21.62 -2.07
CA PHE A 120 -2.40 -20.86 -2.00
C PHE A 120 -2.91 -20.52 -3.42
N GLN A 121 -2.04 -20.03 -4.30
CA GLN A 121 -2.40 -19.64 -5.66
C GLN A 121 -2.96 -20.82 -6.46
N ARG A 122 -2.32 -21.99 -6.34
CA ARG A 122 -2.80 -23.22 -6.96
C ARG A 122 -4.21 -23.58 -6.45
N LYS A 123 -4.36 -23.68 -5.13
CA LYS A 123 -5.65 -24.02 -4.51
C LYS A 123 -6.75 -23.01 -4.89
N LEU A 124 -6.41 -21.73 -4.92
CA LEU A 124 -7.38 -20.67 -5.30
C LEU A 124 -7.85 -20.88 -6.76
N ARG A 125 -6.93 -21.16 -7.68
CA ARG A 125 -7.28 -21.41 -9.08
C ARG A 125 -8.13 -22.66 -9.24
N ASP A 126 -7.77 -23.73 -8.53
CA ASP A 126 -8.53 -24.99 -8.55
C ASP A 126 -9.97 -24.76 -8.05
N ASP A 127 -10.13 -24.10 -6.90
CA ASP A 127 -11.44 -23.79 -6.32
C ASP A 127 -12.26 -22.85 -7.24
N MET A 128 -11.61 -21.85 -7.85
CA MET A 128 -12.27 -20.93 -8.78
C MET A 128 -12.76 -21.67 -10.03
N PHE A 129 -11.95 -22.59 -10.56
CA PHE A 129 -12.32 -23.36 -11.76
C PHE A 129 -13.48 -24.30 -11.43
N GLU A 130 -13.41 -25.04 -10.32
CA GLU A 130 -14.50 -25.91 -9.89
C GLU A 130 -15.81 -25.12 -9.69
N HIS A 131 -15.71 -23.94 -9.07
CA HIS A 131 -16.89 -23.09 -8.91
C HIS A 131 -17.42 -22.61 -10.27
N MET A 132 -16.55 -22.21 -11.18
CA MET A 132 -16.93 -21.76 -12.53
C MET A 132 -17.73 -22.86 -13.26
N GLU A 133 -17.25 -24.10 -13.21
CA GLU A 133 -17.94 -25.24 -13.85
C GLU A 133 -19.34 -25.51 -13.24
N SER A 134 -19.57 -25.12 -12.00
CA SER A 134 -20.87 -25.28 -11.31
C SER A 134 -21.86 -24.15 -11.64
N LEU A 135 -21.45 -23.08 -12.31
CA LEU A 135 -22.31 -21.92 -12.59
C LEU A 135 -23.27 -22.19 -13.77
N PRO A 136 -24.51 -21.68 -13.70
CA PRO A 136 -25.45 -21.84 -14.82
C PRO A 136 -25.04 -21.00 -16.04
N ILE A 137 -25.44 -21.44 -17.23
CA ILE A 137 -25.14 -20.78 -18.52
C ILE A 137 -25.52 -19.29 -18.48
N ARG A 138 -26.64 -18.96 -17.84
CA ARG A 138 -27.10 -17.57 -17.68
C ARG A 138 -26.03 -16.63 -17.10
N TYR A 139 -25.13 -17.15 -16.25
CA TYR A 139 -24.03 -16.36 -15.69
C TYR A 139 -23.07 -15.91 -16.80
N PHE A 140 -22.72 -16.83 -17.69
CA PHE A 140 -21.80 -16.56 -18.81
C PHE A 140 -22.42 -15.63 -19.86
N ASP A 141 -23.75 -15.70 -20.05
CA ASP A 141 -24.47 -14.79 -20.94
C ASP A 141 -24.50 -13.35 -20.40
N SER A 142 -24.43 -13.18 -19.08
CA SER A 142 -24.54 -11.87 -18.42
C SER A 142 -23.19 -11.22 -18.09
N HIS A 143 -22.08 -11.95 -18.22
CA HIS A 143 -20.73 -11.45 -17.90
C HIS A 143 -19.81 -11.62 -19.12
N SER A 144 -18.94 -10.63 -19.36
CA SER A 144 -18.01 -10.74 -20.46
C SER A 144 -16.90 -11.77 -20.15
N HIS A 145 -16.45 -12.50 -21.17
CA HIS A 145 -15.33 -13.44 -21.03
C HIS A 145 -14.08 -12.73 -20.50
N GLY A 146 -13.87 -11.46 -20.88
CA GLY A 146 -12.77 -10.63 -20.40
C GLY A 146 -12.83 -10.36 -18.90
N ASP A 147 -14.03 -10.12 -18.36
CA ASP A 147 -14.21 -9.90 -16.91
C ASP A 147 -13.86 -11.18 -16.12
N ILE A 148 -14.35 -12.33 -16.61
CA ILE A 148 -14.07 -13.63 -15.98
C ILE A 148 -12.56 -13.92 -16.04
N MET A 149 -11.93 -13.71 -17.20
CA MET A 149 -10.49 -13.92 -17.34
C MET A 149 -9.67 -12.97 -16.44
N SER A 150 -10.15 -11.74 -16.25
CA SER A 150 -9.50 -10.78 -15.34
C SER A 150 -9.46 -11.29 -13.89
N LEU A 151 -10.47 -12.02 -13.42
CA LEU A 151 -10.45 -12.66 -12.09
C LEU A 151 -9.30 -13.68 -12.00
N TYR A 152 -9.13 -14.52 -13.04
CA TYR A 152 -8.08 -15.56 -13.06
C TYR A 152 -6.67 -14.99 -13.17
N THR A 153 -6.50 -13.82 -13.79
CA THR A 153 -5.19 -13.20 -14.01
C THR A 153 -4.92 -12.11 -12.97
N ASN A 154 -5.64 -10.99 -13.05
CA ASN A 154 -5.33 -9.79 -12.26
C ASN A 154 -5.66 -9.96 -10.78
N ASP A 155 -6.83 -10.53 -10.46
CA ASP A 155 -7.26 -10.66 -9.06
C ASP A 155 -6.45 -11.73 -8.33
N VAL A 156 -6.20 -12.88 -8.97
CA VAL A 156 -5.35 -13.94 -8.41
C VAL A 156 -3.92 -13.41 -8.19
N ASP A 157 -3.37 -12.61 -9.13
CA ASP A 157 -2.03 -12.04 -8.97
C ASP A 157 -1.99 -10.98 -7.84
N THR A 158 -3.04 -10.17 -7.71
CA THR A 158 -3.19 -9.22 -6.60
C THR A 158 -3.20 -9.97 -5.25
N MET A 159 -3.93 -11.07 -5.16
CA MET A 159 -3.94 -11.92 -3.96
C MET A 159 -2.57 -12.52 -3.68
N ARG A 160 -1.88 -13.00 -4.74
CA ARG A 160 -0.49 -13.50 -4.64
C ARG A 160 0.43 -12.44 -4.03
N GLN A 161 0.38 -11.21 -4.56
CA GLN A 161 1.21 -10.10 -4.09
C GLN A 161 0.90 -9.76 -2.63
N MET A 162 -0.38 -9.72 -2.27
CA MET A 162 -0.79 -9.45 -0.89
C MET A 162 -0.20 -10.50 0.08
N ILE A 163 -0.27 -11.77 -0.27
CA ILE A 163 0.20 -12.85 0.59
C ILE A 163 1.73 -12.88 0.65
N SER A 164 2.41 -12.73 -0.50
CA SER A 164 3.87 -12.85 -0.55
C SER A 164 4.60 -11.65 0.04
N GLN A 165 3.99 -10.47 0.04
CA GLN A 165 4.64 -9.21 0.45
C GLN A 165 3.94 -8.54 1.62
N SER A 166 2.64 -8.23 1.50
CA SER A 166 1.94 -7.38 2.48
C SER A 166 1.82 -8.04 3.85
N ILE A 167 1.48 -9.34 3.91
CA ILE A 167 1.29 -10.04 5.18
C ILE A 167 2.65 -10.20 5.92
N PRO A 168 3.72 -10.71 5.29
CA PRO A 168 5.03 -10.77 5.98
C PRO A 168 5.54 -9.40 6.40
N GLN A 169 5.37 -8.36 5.57
CA GLN A 169 5.78 -6.99 5.91
C GLN A 169 5.01 -6.47 7.13
N PHE A 170 3.70 -6.73 7.20
CA PHE A 170 2.87 -6.34 8.34
C PHE A 170 3.33 -7.02 9.63
N LEU A 171 3.59 -8.34 9.57
CA LEU A 171 4.10 -9.12 10.72
C LEU A 171 5.47 -8.59 11.16
N ASN A 172 6.37 -8.38 10.20
CA ASN A 172 7.69 -7.82 10.45
C ASN A 172 7.61 -6.45 11.15
N SER A 173 6.70 -5.57 10.66
CA SER A 173 6.51 -4.24 11.25
C SER A 173 6.04 -4.32 12.71
N ILE A 174 5.08 -5.20 13.01
CA ILE A 174 4.58 -5.38 14.39
C ILE A 174 5.71 -5.86 15.30
N ILE A 175 6.44 -6.90 14.88
CA ILE A 175 7.52 -7.48 15.69
C ILE A 175 8.63 -6.44 15.90
N THR A 176 8.98 -5.68 14.84
CA THR A 176 9.98 -4.62 14.93
C THR A 176 9.56 -3.51 15.90
N ILE A 177 8.31 -3.02 15.80
CA ILE A 177 7.78 -1.98 16.69
C ILE A 177 7.85 -2.44 18.15
N VAL A 178 7.38 -3.66 18.42
CA VAL A 178 7.40 -4.23 19.77
C VAL A 178 8.84 -4.35 20.29
N SER A 179 9.75 -4.92 19.45
CA SER A 179 11.16 -5.14 19.84
C SER A 179 11.89 -3.81 20.10
N VAL A 180 11.70 -2.82 19.23
CA VAL A 180 12.32 -1.50 19.37
C VAL A 180 11.77 -0.79 20.60
N THR A 181 10.45 -0.86 20.83
CA THR A 181 9.81 -0.25 22.02
C THR A 181 10.39 -0.85 23.31
N ILE A 182 10.48 -2.19 23.38
CA ILE A 182 11.09 -2.86 24.54
C ILE A 182 12.55 -2.43 24.72
N SER A 183 13.32 -2.40 23.62
CA SER A 183 14.72 -1.96 23.66
C SER A 183 14.88 -0.52 24.17
N MET A 184 14.01 0.38 23.70
CA MET A 184 14.04 1.79 24.14
C MET A 184 13.72 1.93 25.64
N ILE A 185 12.73 1.18 26.14
CA ILE A 185 12.37 1.20 27.56
C ILE A 185 13.54 0.71 28.41
N THR A 186 14.23 -0.36 28.00
CA THR A 186 15.35 -0.94 28.75
C THR A 186 16.62 -0.10 28.68
N LEU A 187 16.85 0.59 27.55
CA LEU A 187 18.06 1.39 27.36
C LEU A 187 17.93 2.78 27.98
N SER A 188 16.81 3.48 27.75
CA SER A 188 16.60 4.83 28.26
C SER A 188 15.10 5.19 28.26
N PRO A 189 14.42 5.10 29.41
CA PRO A 189 13.01 5.49 29.51
C PRO A 189 12.75 6.96 29.13
N LEU A 190 13.72 7.83 29.38
CA LEU A 190 13.60 9.27 29.05
C LEU A 190 13.49 9.46 27.52
N LEU A 191 14.35 8.76 26.74
CA LEU A 191 14.31 8.82 25.27
C LEU A 191 13.01 8.22 24.74
N MET A 192 12.49 7.19 25.39
CA MET A 192 11.18 6.61 25.04
C MET A 192 10.06 7.67 25.17
N CYS A 193 10.04 8.45 26.26
CA CYS A 193 9.06 9.52 26.45
C CYS A 193 9.14 10.57 25.33
N VAL A 194 10.37 11.00 25.00
CA VAL A 194 10.60 11.97 23.91
C VAL A 194 10.07 11.41 22.58
N SER A 195 10.37 10.15 22.29
CA SER A 195 9.92 9.49 21.04
C SER A 195 8.40 9.42 20.95
N VAL A 196 7.71 9.07 22.04
CA VAL A 196 6.23 9.01 22.09
C VAL A 196 5.64 10.41 21.85
N ILE A 197 6.22 11.45 22.47
CA ILE A 197 5.77 12.84 22.26
C ILE A 197 5.94 13.24 20.79
N MET A 198 7.08 12.92 20.18
CA MET A 198 7.35 13.24 18.78
C MET A 198 6.37 12.50 17.84
N ILE A 199 6.10 11.22 18.11
CA ILE A 199 5.11 10.43 17.34
C ILE A 199 3.72 11.07 17.48
N ALA A 200 3.31 11.46 18.68
CA ALA A 200 2.01 12.10 18.91
C ALA A 200 1.90 13.41 18.11
N ILE A 201 2.93 14.27 18.16
CA ILE A 201 2.99 15.51 17.38
C ILE A 201 2.86 15.21 15.88
N MET A 202 3.65 14.24 15.39
CA MET A 202 3.63 13.81 13.98
C MET A 202 2.22 13.36 13.56
N LEU A 203 1.55 12.52 14.36
CA LEU A 203 0.21 12.01 14.04
C LEU A 203 -0.83 13.13 14.03
N ILE A 204 -0.78 14.06 14.98
CA ILE A 204 -1.69 15.20 15.03
C ILE A 204 -1.49 16.09 13.80
N THR A 205 -0.25 16.42 13.48
CA THR A 205 0.12 17.25 12.33
C THR A 205 -0.32 16.60 11.02
N THR A 206 0.00 15.30 10.85
CA THR A 206 -0.39 14.52 9.66
C THR A 206 -1.91 14.49 9.50
N LYS A 207 -2.64 14.27 10.60
CA LYS A 207 -4.12 14.24 10.56
C LYS A 207 -4.69 15.59 10.15
N LYS A 208 -4.16 16.70 10.67
CA LYS A 208 -4.60 18.07 10.31
C LYS A 208 -4.33 18.35 8.83
N ILE A 209 -3.11 18.07 8.36
CA ILE A 209 -2.70 18.29 6.96
C ILE A 209 -3.56 17.42 6.02
N SER A 210 -3.66 16.12 6.29
CA SER A 210 -4.41 15.17 5.45
C SER A 210 -5.89 15.55 5.32
N SER A 211 -6.52 15.96 6.42
CA SER A 211 -7.93 16.39 6.42
C SER A 211 -8.13 17.65 5.56
N LYS A 212 -7.20 18.59 5.65
CA LYS A 212 -7.25 19.85 4.86
C LYS A 212 -6.97 19.56 3.38
N SER A 213 -5.92 18.80 3.08
CA SER A 213 -5.54 18.41 1.71
C SER A 213 -6.65 17.62 1.02
N GLY A 214 -7.35 16.75 1.74
CA GLY A 214 -8.46 15.97 1.19
C GLY A 214 -9.58 16.83 0.61
N LYS A 215 -9.90 17.94 1.28
CA LYS A 215 -10.93 18.88 0.79
C LYS A 215 -10.49 19.56 -0.52
N TYR A 216 -9.24 19.98 -0.59
CA TYR A 216 -8.67 20.60 -1.80
C TYR A 216 -8.59 19.60 -2.95
N PHE A 217 -8.23 18.35 -2.66
CA PHE A 217 -8.18 17.28 -3.67
C PHE A 217 -9.55 17.02 -4.29
N VAL A 218 -10.61 17.00 -3.48
CA VAL A 218 -11.98 16.84 -3.98
C VAL A 218 -12.36 18.03 -4.85
N LYS A 219 -12.01 19.27 -4.45
CA LYS A 219 -12.27 20.48 -5.23
C LYS A 219 -11.54 20.43 -6.59
N GLN A 220 -10.26 20.07 -6.57
CA GLN A 220 -9.45 19.89 -7.79
C GLN A 220 -10.11 18.86 -8.73
N GLN A 221 -10.54 17.71 -8.19
CA GLN A 221 -11.14 16.65 -9.01
C GLN A 221 -12.45 17.10 -9.66
N LYS A 222 -13.23 17.95 -8.97
CA LYS A 222 -14.43 18.56 -9.54
C LYS A 222 -14.08 19.54 -10.67
N ALA A 223 -13.06 20.36 -10.48
CA ALA A 223 -12.60 21.32 -11.51
C ALA A 223 -12.07 20.58 -12.76
N VAL A 224 -11.30 19.50 -12.58
CA VAL A 224 -10.86 18.63 -13.69
C VAL A 224 -12.08 18.07 -14.45
N GLY A 225 -13.10 17.62 -13.70
CA GLY A 225 -14.32 17.08 -14.29
C GLY A 225 -15.07 18.12 -15.10
N ALA A 226 -15.19 19.34 -14.57
CA ALA A 226 -15.88 20.47 -15.26
C ALA A 226 -15.13 20.86 -16.54
N LEU A 227 -13.81 21.03 -16.46
CA LEU A 227 -12.97 21.37 -17.62
C LEU A 227 -13.07 20.29 -18.72
N ASN A 228 -12.94 19.01 -18.33
CA ASN A 228 -13.01 17.89 -19.28
C ASN A 228 -14.40 17.81 -19.94
N GLY A 229 -15.45 18.01 -19.15
CA GLY A 229 -16.84 18.05 -19.67
C GLY A 229 -17.03 19.16 -20.67
N PHE A 230 -16.53 20.35 -20.36
CA PHE A 230 -16.59 21.51 -21.27
C PHE A 230 -15.84 21.23 -22.58
N VAL A 231 -14.62 20.68 -22.51
CA VAL A 231 -13.83 20.32 -23.71
C VAL A 231 -14.59 19.30 -24.57
N GLU A 232 -15.14 18.24 -23.94
CA GLU A 232 -15.94 17.22 -24.65
C GLU A 232 -17.15 17.82 -25.34
N GLU A 233 -17.86 18.72 -24.64
CA GLU A 233 -19.01 19.43 -25.18
C GLU A 233 -18.63 20.31 -26.40
N MET A 234 -17.57 21.11 -26.27
CA MET A 234 -17.09 21.99 -27.33
C MET A 234 -16.59 21.18 -28.53
N MET A 235 -15.86 20.07 -28.31
CA MET A 235 -15.43 19.18 -29.39
C MET A 235 -16.62 18.58 -30.16
N SER A 236 -17.67 18.17 -29.44
CA SER A 236 -18.88 17.59 -30.03
C SER A 236 -19.70 18.67 -30.76
N GLY A 237 -19.72 19.88 -30.22
CA GLY A 237 -20.47 21.04 -30.76
C GLY A 237 -19.67 21.94 -31.69
N GLN A 238 -18.45 21.56 -32.11
CA GLN A 238 -17.53 22.44 -32.86
C GLN A 238 -18.14 23.05 -34.12
N LYS A 239 -18.99 22.28 -34.83
CA LYS A 239 -19.69 22.82 -36.04
C LYS A 239 -20.63 23.99 -35.71
N VAL A 240 -21.32 23.91 -34.56
CA VAL A 240 -22.24 24.92 -34.10
C VAL A 240 -21.45 26.18 -33.70
N VAL A 241 -20.37 26.00 -32.94
CA VAL A 241 -19.48 27.09 -32.51
C VAL A 241 -19.00 27.88 -33.74
N LYS A 242 -18.55 27.17 -34.79
CA LYS A 242 -18.03 27.79 -36.03
C LYS A 242 -19.12 28.52 -36.82
N VAL A 243 -20.34 27.95 -36.90
CA VAL A 243 -21.46 28.59 -37.65
C VAL A 243 -21.93 29.90 -36.97
N PHE A 244 -21.88 29.91 -35.64
CA PHE A 244 -22.35 31.10 -34.88
C PHE A 244 -21.21 32.04 -34.46
N CYS A 245 -19.96 31.73 -34.83
CA CYS A 245 -18.77 32.57 -34.53
C CYS A 245 -18.61 32.83 -33.01
N HIS A 246 -18.81 31.80 -32.16
CA HIS A 246 -18.71 31.89 -30.70
C HIS A 246 -17.35 31.43 -30.15
N GLU A 247 -16.28 31.47 -30.98
CA GLU A 247 -14.95 30.99 -30.57
C GLU A 247 -14.38 31.80 -29.38
N ASP A 248 -14.50 33.13 -29.44
CA ASP A 248 -13.94 34.01 -28.40
C ASP A 248 -14.63 33.81 -27.05
N GLU A 249 -15.96 33.61 -27.06
CA GLU A 249 -16.72 33.32 -25.84
C GLU A 249 -16.32 31.97 -25.22
N ASN A 250 -16.11 30.95 -26.08
CA ASN A 250 -15.70 29.64 -25.63
C ASN A 250 -14.27 29.65 -25.07
N ILE A 251 -13.38 30.44 -25.66
CA ILE A 251 -12.01 30.61 -25.14
C ILE A 251 -12.06 31.27 -23.76
N ALA A 252 -12.89 32.33 -23.60
CA ALA A 252 -13.02 33.00 -22.31
C ALA A 252 -13.58 32.08 -21.22
N GLU A 253 -14.58 31.24 -21.55
CA GLU A 253 -15.13 30.27 -20.59
C GLU A 253 -14.12 29.16 -20.26
N PHE A 254 -13.35 28.66 -21.25
CA PHE A 254 -12.27 27.71 -21.03
C PHE A 254 -11.21 28.29 -20.07
N ASP A 255 -10.78 29.54 -20.33
CA ASP A 255 -9.76 30.20 -19.48
C ASP A 255 -10.25 30.31 -18.03
N LYS A 256 -11.52 30.64 -17.82
CA LYS A 256 -12.13 30.71 -16.49
C LYS A 256 -12.11 29.36 -15.77
N LEU A 257 -12.50 28.29 -16.47
CA LEU A 257 -12.49 26.92 -15.90
C LEU A 257 -11.05 26.45 -15.63
N ASN A 258 -10.13 26.82 -16.51
CA ASN A 258 -8.71 26.47 -16.38
C ASN A 258 -8.05 27.20 -15.20
N GLU A 259 -8.42 28.48 -14.98
CA GLU A 259 -7.97 29.26 -13.82
C GLU A 259 -8.51 28.65 -12.51
N GLU A 260 -9.78 28.25 -12.49
CA GLU A 260 -10.37 27.57 -11.32
C GLU A 260 -9.64 26.24 -11.01
N LEU A 261 -9.28 25.51 -12.06
CA LEU A 261 -8.47 24.29 -11.92
C LEU A 261 -7.08 24.61 -11.38
N TYR A 262 -6.42 25.63 -11.93
CA TYR A 262 -5.09 26.09 -11.50
C TYR A 262 -5.11 26.43 -10.00
N ASP A 263 -6.07 27.25 -9.57
CA ASP A 263 -6.18 27.66 -8.16
C ASP A 263 -6.43 26.45 -7.24
N SER A 264 -7.33 25.56 -7.66
CA SER A 264 -7.66 24.35 -6.89
C SER A 264 -6.45 23.41 -6.77
N ALA A 265 -5.71 23.24 -7.86
CA ALA A 265 -4.50 22.40 -7.93
C ALA A 265 -3.36 23.02 -7.10
N ASN A 266 -3.16 24.31 -7.22
CA ASN A 266 -2.12 25.05 -6.47
C ASN A 266 -2.37 24.94 -4.95
N ASN A 267 -3.60 25.13 -4.52
CA ASN A 267 -3.99 24.99 -3.11
C ASN A 267 -3.87 23.53 -2.62
N ALA A 268 -4.16 22.61 -3.44
CA ALA A 268 -3.97 21.19 -3.13
C ALA A 268 -2.50 20.83 -2.97
N UNK A 269 -1.71 21.36 -3.72
CA UNK A 269 -0.33 21.10 -3.73
C UNK A 269 0.36 21.84 -2.61
N UNK A 270 -0.01 22.98 -2.28
CA UNK A 270 0.53 23.73 -1.25
C UNK A 270 0.34 23.12 0.08
N UNK A 271 -0.67 22.42 0.16
CA UNK A 271 -0.99 21.72 1.28
C UNK A 271 -0.19 20.48 1.48
N UNK A 272 0.29 20.10 0.56
CA UNK A 272 1.16 18.99 0.53
C UNK A 272 2.56 19.36 0.87
N ARG A 273 2.97 20.57 0.61
CA ARG A 273 4.35 21.08 0.82
C ARG A 273 4.66 21.51 2.28
N ILE A 274 3.70 21.70 3.11
CA ILE A 274 3.87 22.08 4.54
C ILE A 274 4.11 20.84 5.40
#